data_ee6bdbe4c300571e425f29276c2a1561
#
_entry.id   ee6bdbe4c300571e425f29276c2a1561
#
_cell.length_a   1.000
_cell.length_b   1.000
_cell.length_c   1.000
_cell.angle_alpha   90.00
_cell.angle_beta   90.00
_cell.angle_gamma   90.00
#
_symmetry.space_group_name_H-M   'P 1'
#
loop_
_entity.id
_entity.type
_entity.pdbx_description
1 polymer ?
#
loop_
_entity_poly.entity_id
_entity_poly.type
_entity_poly.pdbx_seq_one_letter_code
_entity_poly.pdbx_strand_id
1 'polypeptide(L)'
;MKLSILLQREAIVTGINETGGDKRSIVAGMLDTLFANTGLKDEGIEKSVLLDAIMFREEELTTAIGEGFAFPHARINETLKGSYMLFGVSPGGVAFGSLDRKPVNFFLMSIVPGANSDMLLKSRAAFMRVMNIPGIREKILSMGTGEIWELLDKSGIRITGDILARDIMSPQLGIVRQDMSLRDVAIALHFYHTDSLPVVEDGNKFMGDISCYDLFTYELPNFFLSLKTISFVKHMNPFERYFNMDNRIRVSEIKRDREFPVIAPDATLMEIIFQMTTYNRHHLYVVEDGKLLGMIDRFAIVDKILLTT
;
A
#
# COMPACT_ATOMS: atom_id res chain seq x y z
N MET A 1 -14.80 -10.87 -13.02
CA MET A 1 -13.98 -11.28 -14.20
C MET A 1 -12.66 -11.84 -13.71
N LYS A 2 -12.07 -12.89 -14.33
CA LYS A 2 -10.70 -13.31 -13.96
C LYS A 2 -9.68 -12.26 -14.38
N LEU A 3 -8.60 -12.09 -13.60
CA LEU A 3 -7.50 -11.18 -13.93
C LEU A 3 -6.84 -11.55 -15.27
N SER A 4 -6.69 -12.85 -15.57
CA SER A 4 -6.12 -13.38 -16.82
C SER A 4 -6.93 -13.03 -18.08
N ILE A 5 -8.22 -12.69 -17.95
CA ILE A 5 -9.04 -12.24 -19.08
C ILE A 5 -8.69 -10.80 -19.48
N LEU A 6 -8.35 -9.96 -18.50
CA LEU A 6 -7.96 -8.57 -18.74
C LEU A 6 -6.48 -8.46 -19.12
N LEU A 7 -5.64 -9.29 -18.52
CA LEU A 7 -4.22 -9.46 -18.87
C LEU A 7 -4.09 -10.59 -19.91
N GLN A 8 -4.27 -10.26 -21.19
CA GLN A 8 -4.06 -11.20 -22.28
C GLN A 8 -2.63 -11.70 -22.32
N ARG A 9 -2.40 -12.92 -22.79
CA ARG A 9 -1.07 -13.54 -22.83
C ARG A 9 -0.05 -12.69 -23.58
N GLU A 10 -0.48 -12.08 -24.67
CA GLU A 10 0.29 -11.24 -25.57
C GLU A 10 0.60 -9.86 -24.96
N ALA A 11 -0.06 -9.50 -23.89
CA ALA A 11 0.17 -8.27 -23.11
C ALA A 11 1.04 -8.52 -21.85
N ILE A 12 1.80 -9.62 -21.82
CA ILE A 12 2.81 -9.89 -20.79
C ILE A 12 4.19 -9.73 -21.45
N VAL A 13 5.06 -8.94 -20.85
CA VAL A 13 6.42 -8.64 -21.36
C VAL A 13 7.43 -8.90 -20.26
N THR A 14 8.49 -9.63 -20.59
CA THR A 14 9.66 -9.83 -19.73
C THR A 14 10.89 -9.14 -20.33
N GLY A 15 11.90 -8.84 -19.50
CA GLY A 15 13.13 -8.19 -19.96
C GLY A 15 12.98 -6.68 -20.23
N ILE A 16 12.05 -6.00 -19.57
CA ILE A 16 11.91 -4.55 -19.68
C ILE A 16 13.23 -3.88 -19.26
N ASN A 17 13.70 -2.94 -20.10
CA ASN A 17 14.91 -2.14 -19.87
C ASN A 17 16.25 -2.92 -19.91
N GLU A 18 16.31 -4.10 -20.51
CA GLU A 18 17.59 -4.82 -20.69
C GLU A 18 18.59 -4.02 -21.55
N THR A 19 18.11 -3.10 -22.38
CA THR A 19 18.93 -2.23 -23.25
C THR A 19 19.23 -0.86 -22.65
N GLY A 20 18.72 -0.55 -21.47
CA GLY A 20 18.80 0.76 -20.83
C GLY A 20 17.87 1.80 -21.48
N GLY A 21 17.11 2.52 -20.70
CA GLY A 21 16.20 3.56 -21.18
C GLY A 21 15.73 4.47 -20.05
N ASP A 22 15.29 5.67 -20.41
CA ASP A 22 14.62 6.56 -19.46
C ASP A 22 13.17 6.12 -19.22
N LYS A 23 12.52 6.71 -18.24
CA LYS A 23 11.13 6.41 -17.88
C LYS A 23 10.18 6.49 -19.09
N ARG A 24 10.34 7.50 -19.93
CA ARG A 24 9.49 7.74 -21.11
C ARG A 24 9.66 6.63 -22.16
N SER A 25 10.89 6.20 -22.44
CA SER A 25 11.17 5.13 -23.40
C SER A 25 10.62 3.78 -22.92
N ILE A 26 10.67 3.51 -21.62
CA ILE A 26 10.10 2.30 -21.02
C ILE A 26 8.58 2.29 -21.18
N VAL A 27 7.91 3.39 -20.85
CA VAL A 27 6.44 3.53 -21.02
C VAL A 27 6.06 3.41 -22.49
N ALA A 28 6.84 4.03 -23.40
CA ALA A 28 6.60 3.93 -24.85
C ALA A 28 6.72 2.48 -25.35
N GLY A 29 7.72 1.72 -24.92
CA GLY A 29 7.89 0.31 -25.29
C GLY A 29 6.75 -0.59 -24.79
N MET A 30 6.25 -0.34 -23.59
CA MET A 30 5.06 -1.02 -23.08
C MET A 30 3.81 -0.68 -23.91
N LEU A 31 3.63 0.59 -24.29
CA LEU A 31 2.55 1.00 -25.18
C LEU A 31 2.66 0.36 -26.56
N ASP A 32 3.87 0.24 -27.13
CA ASP A 32 4.09 -0.45 -28.41
C ASP A 32 3.57 -1.90 -28.35
N THR A 33 3.82 -2.59 -27.25
CA THR A 33 3.31 -3.95 -27.04
C THR A 33 1.79 -3.99 -26.97
N LEU A 34 1.15 -3.07 -26.23
CA LEU A 34 -0.31 -2.99 -26.17
C LEU A 34 -0.92 -2.71 -27.55
N PHE A 35 -0.37 -1.77 -28.30
CA PHE A 35 -0.84 -1.45 -29.65
C PHE A 35 -0.67 -2.61 -30.64
N ALA A 36 0.44 -3.35 -30.54
CA ALA A 36 0.71 -4.46 -31.43
C ALA A 36 -0.19 -5.68 -31.15
N ASN A 37 -0.51 -5.94 -29.87
CA ASN A 37 -1.02 -7.22 -29.42
C ASN A 37 -2.46 -7.18 -28.89
N THR A 38 -3.08 -5.99 -28.81
CA THR A 38 -4.44 -5.84 -28.30
C THR A 38 -5.29 -5.00 -29.26
N GLY A 39 -6.60 -4.93 -28.99
CA GLY A 39 -7.51 -4.08 -29.75
C GLY A 39 -7.35 -2.57 -29.51
N LEU A 40 -6.36 -2.14 -28.73
CA LEU A 40 -6.14 -0.72 -28.40
C LEU A 40 -5.94 0.15 -29.67
N LYS A 41 -5.26 -0.37 -30.68
CA LYS A 41 -5.05 0.31 -31.97
C LYS A 41 -6.36 0.62 -32.71
N ASP A 42 -7.41 -0.19 -32.47
CA ASP A 42 -8.68 -0.06 -33.18
C ASP A 42 -9.63 0.95 -32.48
N GLU A 43 -9.22 1.47 -31.33
CA GLU A 43 -9.95 2.51 -30.59
C GLU A 43 -9.79 3.93 -31.17
N GLY A 44 -8.91 4.10 -32.18
CA GLY A 44 -8.72 5.38 -32.88
C GLY A 44 -7.96 6.44 -32.07
N ILE A 45 -7.24 6.04 -31.02
CA ILE A 45 -6.42 6.94 -30.20
C ILE A 45 -4.98 6.80 -30.62
N GLU A 46 -4.30 7.92 -30.84
CA GLU A 46 -2.87 7.92 -31.14
C GLU A 46 -2.02 7.53 -29.93
N LYS A 47 -0.99 6.70 -30.18
CA LYS A 47 -0.04 6.29 -29.13
C LYS A 47 0.63 7.47 -28.43
N SER A 48 0.95 8.54 -29.15
CA SER A 48 1.54 9.78 -28.61
C SER A 48 0.64 10.40 -27.53
N VAL A 49 -0.65 10.45 -27.77
CA VAL A 49 -1.64 11.00 -26.81
C VAL A 49 -1.65 10.18 -25.52
N LEU A 50 -1.64 8.86 -25.61
CA LEU A 50 -1.59 7.98 -24.44
C LEU A 50 -0.26 8.10 -23.70
N LEU A 51 0.86 8.17 -24.44
CA LEU A 51 2.18 8.36 -23.83
C LEU A 51 2.25 9.67 -23.06
N ASP A 52 1.78 10.76 -23.65
CA ASP A 52 1.80 12.08 -23.01
C ASP A 52 0.86 12.11 -21.78
N ALA A 53 -0.31 11.47 -21.86
CA ALA A 53 -1.22 11.35 -20.73
C ALA A 53 -0.61 10.57 -19.56
N ILE A 54 0.04 9.44 -19.82
CA ILE A 54 0.72 8.65 -18.79
C ILE A 54 1.88 9.44 -18.19
N MET A 55 2.71 10.08 -19.04
CA MET A 55 3.86 10.84 -18.56
C MET A 55 3.46 12.07 -17.75
N PHE A 56 2.42 12.78 -18.17
CA PHE A 56 1.85 13.90 -17.40
C PHE A 56 1.43 13.44 -16.00
N ARG A 57 0.72 12.31 -15.92
CA ARG A 57 0.31 11.73 -14.64
C ARG A 57 1.49 11.29 -13.78
N GLU A 58 2.55 10.78 -14.41
CA GLU A 58 3.78 10.33 -13.75
C GLU A 58 4.63 11.51 -13.22
N GLU A 59 4.53 12.67 -13.84
CA GLU A 59 5.18 13.92 -13.41
C GLU A 59 4.48 14.56 -12.21
N GLU A 60 3.14 14.45 -12.14
CA GLU A 60 2.38 14.94 -10.97
C GLU A 60 2.74 14.16 -9.69
N LEU A 61 2.77 12.85 -9.79
CA LEU A 61 3.16 11.95 -8.70
C LEU A 61 3.58 10.62 -9.32
N THR A 62 4.75 10.11 -8.93
CA THR A 62 5.20 8.82 -9.42
C THR A 62 4.22 7.69 -9.13
N THR A 63 3.94 6.86 -10.12
CA THR A 63 3.12 5.65 -9.96
C THR A 63 3.90 4.45 -9.40
N ALA A 64 5.21 4.61 -9.15
CA ALA A 64 6.05 3.63 -8.50
C ALA A 64 5.90 3.71 -6.98
N ILE A 65 5.01 2.87 -6.44
CA ILE A 65 4.56 2.91 -5.04
C ILE A 65 5.55 2.30 -4.03
N GLY A 66 6.68 1.78 -4.50
CA GLY A 66 7.64 1.03 -3.67
C GLY A 66 7.53 -0.49 -3.84
N GLU A 67 8.33 -1.22 -3.10
CA GLU A 67 8.40 -2.70 -3.11
C GLU A 67 8.63 -3.32 -4.50
N GLY A 68 9.21 -2.57 -5.43
CA GLY A 68 9.47 -3.00 -6.79
C GLY A 68 8.27 -2.90 -7.74
N PHE A 69 7.20 -2.16 -7.39
CA PHE A 69 5.99 -2.02 -8.21
C PHE A 69 5.81 -0.62 -8.78
N ALA A 70 5.37 -0.55 -10.05
CA ALA A 70 4.83 0.66 -10.66
C ALA A 70 3.52 0.38 -11.41
N PHE A 71 2.62 1.36 -11.42
CA PHE A 71 1.29 1.28 -12.00
C PHE A 71 1.04 2.43 -13.00
N PRO A 72 1.81 2.55 -14.09
CA PRO A 72 1.58 3.58 -15.10
C PRO A 72 0.17 3.45 -15.69
N HIS A 73 -0.57 4.55 -15.79
CA HIS A 73 -1.94 4.47 -16.29
C HIS A 73 -2.38 5.76 -16.98
N ALA A 74 -3.35 5.62 -17.87
CA ALA A 74 -4.09 6.74 -18.43
C ALA A 74 -5.59 6.47 -18.40
N ARG A 75 -6.36 7.56 -18.16
CA ARG A 75 -7.81 7.59 -18.30
C ARG A 75 -8.18 8.44 -19.49
N ILE A 76 -8.97 7.85 -20.38
CA ILE A 76 -9.39 8.51 -21.63
C ILE A 76 -10.90 8.68 -21.61
N ASN A 77 -11.36 9.93 -21.64
CA ASN A 77 -12.76 10.26 -21.36
C ASN A 77 -13.71 10.12 -22.55
N GLU A 78 -13.24 10.19 -23.80
CA GLU A 78 -14.16 10.46 -24.91
C GLU A 78 -14.27 9.38 -26.00
N THR A 79 -13.31 8.49 -26.13
CA THR A 79 -13.29 7.54 -27.26
C THR A 79 -13.05 6.09 -26.89
N LEU A 80 -12.44 5.83 -25.75
CA LEU A 80 -12.02 4.50 -25.34
C LEU A 80 -13.23 3.67 -24.88
N LYS A 81 -13.46 2.50 -25.49
CA LYS A 81 -14.54 1.58 -25.15
C LYS A 81 -14.07 0.43 -24.26
N GLY A 82 -12.85 -0.04 -24.49
CA GLY A 82 -12.24 -1.14 -23.77
C GLY A 82 -11.29 -0.71 -22.66
N SER A 83 -10.97 -1.63 -21.75
CA SER A 83 -9.87 -1.49 -20.78
C SER A 83 -8.73 -2.39 -21.23
N TYR A 84 -7.53 -1.85 -21.29
CA TYR A 84 -6.34 -2.53 -21.77
C TYR A 84 -5.27 -2.53 -20.69
N MET A 85 -4.66 -3.68 -20.45
CA MET A 85 -3.64 -3.83 -19.42
C MET A 85 -2.45 -4.62 -19.94
N LEU A 86 -1.26 -4.24 -19.46
CA LEU A 86 -0.01 -4.92 -19.73
C LEU A 86 0.68 -5.22 -18.39
N PHE A 87 1.16 -6.44 -18.26
CA PHE A 87 2.06 -6.81 -17.17
C PHE A 87 3.50 -6.88 -17.69
N GLY A 88 4.33 -6.01 -17.16
CA GLY A 88 5.75 -5.92 -17.49
C GLY A 88 6.65 -6.40 -16.35
N VAL A 89 7.68 -7.18 -16.68
CA VAL A 89 8.67 -7.70 -15.72
C VAL A 89 10.06 -7.26 -16.13
N SER A 90 10.80 -6.66 -15.20
CA SER A 90 12.20 -6.32 -15.33
C SER A 90 13.03 -7.06 -14.28
N PRO A 91 13.68 -8.19 -14.61
CA PRO A 91 14.50 -8.93 -13.64
C PRO A 91 15.63 -8.10 -13.02
N GLY A 92 16.28 -7.25 -13.81
CA GLY A 92 17.33 -6.34 -13.35
C GLY A 92 16.83 -5.11 -12.60
N GLY A 93 15.53 -4.84 -12.65
CA GLY A 93 14.93 -3.64 -12.08
C GLY A 93 15.21 -2.36 -12.86
N VAL A 94 14.33 -1.39 -12.74
CA VAL A 94 14.37 -0.09 -13.42
C VAL A 94 14.37 1.04 -12.41
N ALA A 95 15.21 2.04 -12.58
CA ALA A 95 15.18 3.30 -11.84
C ALA A 95 13.97 4.15 -12.30
N PHE A 96 12.78 3.87 -11.77
CA PHE A 96 11.51 4.49 -12.18
C PHE A 96 11.06 5.64 -11.26
N GLY A 97 11.89 6.08 -10.32
CA GLY A 97 11.55 7.15 -9.38
C GLY A 97 10.59 6.69 -8.28
N SER A 98 10.79 5.46 -7.79
CA SER A 98 9.98 4.87 -6.72
C SER A 98 10.07 5.66 -5.41
N LEU A 99 8.97 5.70 -4.64
CA LEU A 99 8.89 6.38 -3.34
C LEU A 99 9.91 5.85 -2.33
N ASP A 100 10.21 4.55 -2.36
CA ASP A 100 11.22 3.91 -1.50
C ASP A 100 12.64 3.95 -2.09
N ARG A 101 12.83 4.61 -3.25
CA ARG A 101 14.08 4.73 -4.01
C ARG A 101 14.67 3.39 -4.48
N LYS A 102 13.89 2.31 -4.45
CA LYS A 102 14.31 1.00 -4.96
C LYS A 102 13.95 0.84 -6.43
N PRO A 103 14.68 -0.02 -7.16
CA PRO A 103 14.31 -0.35 -8.53
C PRO A 103 12.93 -0.98 -8.63
N VAL A 104 12.25 -0.74 -9.75
CA VAL A 104 10.96 -1.34 -10.09
C VAL A 104 11.20 -2.58 -10.93
N ASN A 105 10.65 -3.71 -10.51
CA ASN A 105 10.71 -4.98 -11.20
C ASN A 105 9.40 -5.36 -11.90
N PHE A 106 8.26 -4.82 -11.41
CA PHE A 106 6.93 -5.22 -11.86
C PHE A 106 6.11 -3.99 -12.25
N PHE A 107 5.61 -4.00 -13.48
CA PHE A 107 4.81 -2.92 -14.05
C PHE A 107 3.42 -3.44 -14.39
N LEU A 108 2.37 -2.84 -13.88
CA LEU A 108 1.02 -3.04 -14.38
C LEU A 108 0.55 -1.75 -15.05
N MET A 109 0.77 -1.65 -16.36
CA MET A 109 0.26 -0.55 -17.15
C MET A 109 -1.23 -0.74 -17.43
N SER A 110 -2.02 0.33 -17.32
CA SER A 110 -3.47 0.29 -17.52
C SER A 110 -3.97 1.48 -18.32
N ILE A 111 -4.75 1.22 -19.38
CA ILE A 111 -5.45 2.23 -20.16
C ILE A 111 -6.93 1.94 -20.03
N VAL A 112 -7.70 2.87 -19.44
CA VAL A 112 -9.11 2.64 -19.12
C VAL A 112 -9.99 3.81 -19.53
N PRO A 113 -11.29 3.55 -19.86
CA PRO A 113 -12.28 4.60 -20.05
C PRO A 113 -12.45 5.42 -18.75
N GLY A 114 -12.62 6.73 -18.85
CA GLY A 114 -12.86 7.60 -17.69
C GLY A 114 -14.08 7.18 -16.86
N ALA A 115 -15.12 6.66 -17.50
CA ALA A 115 -16.30 6.14 -16.83
C ALA A 115 -16.06 4.88 -15.99
N ASN A 116 -14.95 4.15 -16.23
CA ASN A 116 -14.60 2.90 -15.57
C ASN A 116 -13.36 3.05 -14.67
N SER A 117 -13.17 4.19 -14.03
CA SER A 117 -12.00 4.48 -13.19
C SER A 117 -11.84 3.51 -12.00
N ASP A 118 -12.92 2.92 -11.51
CA ASP A 118 -12.88 1.87 -10.49
C ASP A 118 -12.19 0.58 -10.97
N MET A 119 -12.13 0.34 -12.29
CA MET A 119 -11.44 -0.80 -12.87
C MET A 119 -9.93 -0.75 -12.61
N LEU A 120 -9.33 0.46 -12.57
CA LEU A 120 -7.90 0.63 -12.20
C LEU A 120 -7.62 0.09 -10.80
N LEU A 121 -8.43 0.47 -9.83
CA LEU A 121 -8.25 0.04 -8.44
C LEU A 121 -8.50 -1.46 -8.27
N LYS A 122 -9.59 -1.96 -8.85
CA LYS A 122 -9.98 -3.37 -8.75
C LYS A 122 -8.98 -4.31 -9.42
N SER A 123 -8.45 -3.93 -10.59
CA SER A 123 -7.43 -4.74 -11.28
C SER A 123 -6.09 -4.71 -10.56
N ARG A 124 -5.70 -3.55 -10.03
CA ARG A 124 -4.49 -3.43 -9.18
C ARG A 124 -4.62 -4.28 -7.93
N ALA A 125 -5.75 -4.21 -7.22
CA ALA A 125 -6.00 -5.04 -6.05
C ALA A 125 -5.93 -6.53 -6.38
N ALA A 126 -6.57 -6.97 -7.47
CA ALA A 126 -6.51 -8.35 -7.93
C ALA A 126 -5.08 -8.78 -8.29
N PHE A 127 -4.31 -7.91 -8.96
CA PHE A 127 -2.92 -8.16 -9.30
C PHE A 127 -2.05 -8.30 -8.02
N MET A 128 -2.19 -7.39 -7.06
CA MET A 128 -1.44 -7.45 -5.81
C MET A 128 -1.78 -8.69 -4.97
N ARG A 129 -3.01 -9.23 -5.04
CA ARG A 129 -3.35 -10.52 -4.42
C ARG A 129 -2.50 -11.67 -4.96
N VAL A 130 -2.22 -11.68 -6.27
CA VAL A 130 -1.29 -12.67 -6.85
C VAL A 130 0.13 -12.41 -6.36
N MET A 131 0.59 -11.17 -6.47
CA MET A 131 1.97 -10.79 -6.17
C MET A 131 2.33 -10.93 -4.69
N ASN A 132 1.34 -11.00 -3.79
CA ASN A 132 1.53 -11.21 -2.36
C ASN A 132 1.50 -12.69 -1.96
N ILE A 133 1.33 -13.63 -2.89
CA ILE A 133 1.51 -15.05 -2.62
C ILE A 133 3.01 -15.29 -2.29
N PRO A 134 3.35 -15.93 -1.17
CA PRO A 134 4.75 -16.15 -0.78
C PRO A 134 5.59 -16.81 -1.87
N GLY A 135 6.74 -16.23 -2.19
CA GLY A 135 7.69 -16.75 -3.19
C GLY A 135 7.27 -16.55 -4.66
N ILE A 136 6.14 -15.87 -4.92
CA ILE A 136 5.65 -15.68 -6.30
C ILE A 136 6.48 -14.64 -7.04
N ARG A 137 6.90 -13.57 -6.36
CA ARG A 137 7.68 -12.48 -6.96
C ARG A 137 9.01 -13.02 -7.51
N GLU A 138 9.73 -13.79 -6.70
CA GLU A 138 11.01 -14.41 -7.06
C GLU A 138 10.85 -15.36 -8.25
N LYS A 139 9.78 -16.14 -8.28
CA LYS A 139 9.48 -17.04 -9.40
C LYS A 139 9.24 -16.27 -10.69
N ILE A 140 8.41 -15.23 -10.66
CA ILE A 140 8.05 -14.44 -11.85
C ILE A 140 9.29 -13.80 -12.48
N LEU A 141 10.29 -13.38 -11.71
CA LEU A 141 11.53 -12.78 -12.22
C LEU A 141 12.33 -13.74 -13.14
N SER A 142 12.14 -15.06 -13.02
CA SER A 142 12.80 -16.08 -13.82
C SER A 142 11.91 -16.76 -14.86
N MET A 143 10.60 -16.40 -14.91
CA MET A 143 9.63 -17.02 -15.80
C MET A 143 9.56 -16.33 -17.17
N GLY A 144 9.23 -17.10 -18.20
CA GLY A 144 8.81 -16.58 -19.50
C GLY A 144 7.36 -16.11 -19.51
N THR A 145 7.00 -15.33 -20.54
CA THR A 145 5.66 -14.70 -20.67
C THR A 145 4.51 -15.72 -20.59
N GLY A 146 4.67 -16.89 -21.22
CA GLY A 146 3.66 -17.95 -21.20
C GLY A 146 3.45 -18.57 -19.83
N GLU A 147 4.54 -18.80 -19.08
CA GLU A 147 4.50 -19.34 -17.72
C GLU A 147 3.85 -18.37 -16.75
N ILE A 148 4.15 -17.07 -16.88
CA ILE A 148 3.53 -16.00 -16.10
C ILE A 148 2.02 -15.97 -16.34
N TRP A 149 1.59 -16.04 -17.61
CA TRP A 149 0.17 -16.04 -17.92
C TRP A 149 -0.55 -17.26 -17.35
N GLU A 150 0.02 -18.45 -17.48
CA GLU A 150 -0.53 -19.68 -16.88
C GLU A 150 -0.64 -19.57 -15.36
N LEU A 151 0.36 -19.00 -14.70
CA LEU A 151 0.35 -18.76 -13.26
C LEU A 151 -0.80 -17.83 -12.86
N LEU A 152 -0.99 -16.71 -13.59
CA LEU A 152 -2.07 -15.77 -13.37
C LEU A 152 -3.45 -16.42 -13.58
N ASP A 153 -3.61 -17.24 -14.62
CA ASP A 153 -4.88 -17.94 -14.90
C ASP A 153 -5.18 -19.03 -13.87
N LYS A 154 -4.18 -19.85 -13.50
CA LYS A 154 -4.30 -20.89 -12.47
C LYS A 154 -4.51 -20.34 -11.07
N SER A 155 -4.09 -19.11 -10.79
CA SER A 155 -4.36 -18.45 -9.50
C SER A 155 -5.85 -18.34 -9.19
N GLY A 156 -6.69 -18.34 -10.22
CA GLY A 156 -8.15 -18.20 -10.10
C GLY A 156 -8.59 -16.84 -9.56
N ILE A 157 -7.67 -15.89 -9.35
CA ILE A 157 -7.97 -14.58 -8.77
C ILE A 157 -8.85 -13.79 -9.72
N ARG A 158 -9.94 -13.27 -9.15
CA ARG A 158 -10.94 -12.49 -9.89
C ARG A 158 -10.82 -11.02 -9.52
N ILE A 159 -11.08 -10.16 -10.49
CA ILE A 159 -11.37 -8.76 -10.28
C ILE A 159 -12.76 -8.70 -9.65
N THR A 160 -12.82 -8.48 -8.35
CA THR A 160 -14.07 -8.38 -7.58
C THR A 160 -14.62 -6.96 -7.61
N GLY A 161 -15.92 -6.80 -7.27
CA GLY A 161 -16.55 -5.48 -7.20
C GLY A 161 -16.00 -4.60 -6.06
N ASP A 162 -15.48 -5.19 -4.98
CA ASP A 162 -15.11 -4.46 -3.78
C ASP A 162 -13.60 -4.47 -3.54
N ILE A 163 -13.08 -3.34 -3.08
CA ILE A 163 -11.72 -3.21 -2.55
C ILE A 163 -11.79 -3.56 -1.07
N LEU A 164 -10.95 -4.48 -0.65
CA LEU A 164 -10.95 -5.01 0.71
C LEU A 164 -9.75 -4.51 1.52
N ALA A 165 -9.84 -4.60 2.82
CA ALA A 165 -8.77 -4.20 3.75
C ALA A 165 -7.42 -4.85 3.40
N ARG A 166 -7.42 -6.14 3.04
CA ARG A 166 -6.22 -6.88 2.59
C ARG A 166 -5.56 -6.32 1.33
N ASP A 167 -6.30 -5.59 0.48
CA ASP A 167 -5.80 -5.05 -0.79
C ASP A 167 -5.05 -3.72 -0.60
N ILE A 168 -5.37 -2.99 0.47
CA ILE A 168 -4.83 -1.67 0.75
C ILE A 168 -3.94 -1.62 2.00
N MET A 169 -3.96 -2.65 2.84
CA MET A 169 -3.08 -2.71 4.02
C MET A 169 -1.60 -2.70 3.63
N SER A 170 -0.77 -2.22 4.53
CA SER A 170 0.69 -2.33 4.48
C SER A 170 1.12 -3.49 5.37
N PRO A 171 1.71 -4.57 4.81
CA PRO A 171 2.14 -5.73 5.61
C PRO A 171 3.45 -5.47 6.38
N GLN A 172 4.25 -4.48 5.94
CA GLN A 172 5.51 -4.11 6.59
C GLN A 172 5.25 -3.11 7.72
N LEU A 173 5.06 -3.63 8.92
CA LEU A 173 4.88 -2.83 10.12
C LEU A 173 6.08 -2.94 11.05
N GLY A 174 6.42 -1.81 11.66
CA GLY A 174 7.12 -1.85 12.93
C GLY A 174 6.23 -2.54 13.95
N ILE A 175 6.76 -3.51 14.65
CA ILE A 175 6.06 -4.21 15.73
C ILE A 175 6.74 -3.92 17.06
N VAL A 176 5.94 -3.90 18.13
CA VAL A 176 6.39 -3.77 19.51
C VAL A 176 6.06 -5.06 20.25
N ARG A 177 6.96 -5.49 21.13
CA ARG A 177 6.74 -6.62 22.03
C ARG A 177 6.47 -6.12 23.45
N GLN A 178 5.82 -6.92 24.25
CA GLN A 178 5.45 -6.55 25.61
C GLN A 178 6.67 -6.34 26.54
N ASP A 179 7.81 -6.97 26.24
CA ASP A 179 9.06 -6.87 26.98
C ASP A 179 9.95 -5.67 26.57
N MET A 180 9.59 -4.96 25.50
CA MET A 180 10.34 -3.77 25.07
C MET A 180 10.21 -2.62 26.09
N SER A 181 11.27 -1.81 26.22
CA SER A 181 11.23 -0.61 27.04
C SER A 181 10.45 0.52 26.35
N LEU A 182 9.95 1.50 27.12
CA LEU A 182 9.31 2.69 26.55
C LEU A 182 10.26 3.49 25.65
N ARG A 183 11.57 3.45 25.93
CA ARG A 183 12.57 4.07 25.06
C ARG A 183 12.65 3.38 23.71
N ASP A 184 12.65 2.04 23.67
CA ASP A 184 12.67 1.29 22.43
C ASP A 184 11.40 1.57 21.62
N VAL A 185 10.26 1.70 22.30
CA VAL A 185 8.99 2.12 21.65
C VAL A 185 9.10 3.51 21.06
N ALA A 186 9.64 4.50 21.80
CA ALA A 186 9.82 5.86 21.29
C ALA A 186 10.75 5.90 20.07
N ILE A 187 11.84 5.11 20.08
CA ILE A 187 12.73 4.95 18.93
C ILE A 187 12.00 4.34 17.74
N ALA A 188 11.19 3.30 17.96
CA ALA A 188 10.43 2.65 16.91
C ALA A 188 9.37 3.58 16.29
N LEU A 189 8.60 4.31 17.12
CA LEU A 189 7.64 5.33 16.66
C LEU A 189 8.33 6.39 15.78
N HIS A 190 9.48 6.87 16.22
CA HIS A 190 10.28 7.84 15.45
C HIS A 190 10.80 7.23 14.14
N PHE A 191 11.36 6.02 14.18
CA PHE A 191 11.94 5.36 13.01
C PHE A 191 10.90 5.10 11.91
N TYR A 192 9.70 4.64 12.30
CA TYR A 192 8.60 4.36 11.37
C TYR A 192 7.76 5.59 11.02
N HIS A 193 8.05 6.77 11.58
CA HIS A 193 7.29 8.01 11.39
C HIS A 193 5.77 7.81 11.60
N THR A 194 5.41 7.12 12.68
CA THR A 194 4.02 6.81 13.03
C THR A 194 3.72 7.25 14.45
N ASP A 195 2.47 7.53 14.74
CA ASP A 195 1.98 7.88 16.08
C ASP A 195 1.58 6.66 16.91
N SER A 196 1.49 5.47 16.30
CA SER A 196 1.11 4.23 16.98
C SER A 196 1.74 3.00 16.32
N LEU A 197 2.06 2.00 17.13
CA LEU A 197 2.59 0.71 16.68
C LEU A 197 1.81 -0.44 17.31
N PRO A 198 1.59 -1.55 16.58
CA PRO A 198 0.94 -2.74 17.10
C PRO A 198 1.86 -3.45 18.10
N VAL A 199 1.26 -3.92 19.19
CA VAL A 199 1.91 -4.80 20.16
C VAL A 199 1.55 -6.24 19.84
N VAL A 200 2.56 -7.08 19.65
CA VAL A 200 2.36 -8.49 19.29
C VAL A 200 3.14 -9.43 20.20
N GLU A 201 2.62 -10.64 20.35
CA GLU A 201 3.30 -11.80 20.95
C GLU A 201 3.79 -12.77 19.86
N ASP A 202 4.40 -13.86 20.28
CA ASP A 202 4.88 -14.92 19.40
C ASP A 202 3.77 -15.43 18.47
N GLY A 203 4.15 -15.75 17.23
CA GLY A 203 3.20 -16.14 16.19
C GLY A 203 2.38 -14.98 15.63
N ASN A 204 2.82 -13.73 15.84
CA ASN A 204 2.18 -12.50 15.38
C ASN A 204 0.80 -12.23 16.02
N LYS A 205 0.56 -12.78 17.23
CA LYS A 205 -0.69 -12.58 17.98
C LYS A 205 -0.84 -11.11 18.36
N PHE A 206 -1.93 -10.49 17.94
CA PHE A 206 -2.22 -9.08 18.22
C PHE A 206 -2.66 -8.91 19.67
N MET A 207 -1.98 -8.05 20.40
CA MET A 207 -2.21 -7.75 21.82
C MET A 207 -2.71 -6.32 22.05
N GLY A 208 -2.88 -5.56 20.99
CA GLY A 208 -3.27 -4.15 21.04
C GLY A 208 -2.24 -3.26 20.37
N ASP A 209 -2.24 -1.98 20.73
CA ASP A 209 -1.28 -1.00 20.23
C ASP A 209 -0.67 -0.17 21.36
N ILE A 210 0.41 0.54 21.05
CA ILE A 210 1.01 1.57 21.89
C ILE A 210 1.27 2.81 21.04
N SER A 211 0.95 3.98 21.59
CA SER A 211 0.97 5.24 20.84
C SER A 211 1.82 6.32 21.53
N CYS A 212 2.12 7.39 20.79
CA CYS A 212 2.70 8.61 21.39
C CYS A 212 1.84 9.13 22.56
N TYR A 213 0.51 9.02 22.46
CA TYR A 213 -0.38 9.43 23.55
C TYR A 213 -0.13 8.62 24.82
N ASP A 214 0.11 7.31 24.73
CA ASP A 214 0.41 6.46 25.89
C ASP A 214 1.73 6.89 26.54
N LEU A 215 2.75 7.25 25.75
CA LEU A 215 4.02 7.76 26.24
C LEU A 215 3.85 9.14 26.91
N PHE A 216 3.05 10.02 26.33
CA PHE A 216 2.84 11.37 26.88
C PHE A 216 2.03 11.36 28.17
N THR A 217 1.09 10.42 28.30
CA THR A 217 0.21 10.32 29.47
C THR A 217 0.74 9.39 30.55
N TYR A 218 1.84 8.69 30.28
CA TYR A 218 2.43 7.80 31.26
C TYR A 218 2.77 8.55 32.56
N GLU A 219 2.27 8.06 33.68
CA GLU A 219 2.42 8.68 35.01
C GLU A 219 1.92 10.14 35.16
N LEU A 220 1.22 10.70 34.15
CA LEU A 220 0.52 11.95 34.38
C LEU A 220 -0.60 11.74 35.41
N PRO A 221 -0.71 12.61 36.43
CA PRO A 221 -1.82 12.55 37.37
C PRO A 221 -3.15 12.70 36.62
N ASN A 222 -4.17 11.93 37.01
CA ASN A 222 -5.49 11.94 36.36
C ASN A 222 -6.10 13.34 36.26
N PHE A 223 -5.86 14.22 37.25
CA PHE A 223 -6.35 15.60 37.19
C PHE A 223 -5.78 16.37 36.02
N PHE A 224 -4.54 16.05 35.57
CA PHE A 224 -3.88 16.75 34.44
C PHE A 224 -4.66 16.60 33.15
N LEU A 225 -5.20 15.41 32.88
CA LEU A 225 -6.00 15.11 31.69
C LEU A 225 -7.36 15.83 31.68
N SER A 226 -7.83 16.28 32.85
CA SER A 226 -9.10 17.00 32.99
C SER A 226 -8.96 18.53 32.95
N LEU A 227 -7.74 19.06 32.89
CA LEU A 227 -7.48 20.48 32.88
C LEU A 227 -7.94 21.15 31.60
N LYS A 228 -8.76 22.19 31.73
CA LYS A 228 -9.20 23.03 30.59
C LYS A 228 -8.23 24.17 30.26
N THR A 229 -7.34 24.52 31.20
CA THR A 229 -6.34 25.59 31.05
C THR A 229 -5.00 25.18 31.66
N ILE A 230 -3.91 25.65 31.08
CA ILE A 230 -2.53 25.31 31.47
C ILE A 230 -1.81 26.42 32.23
N SER A 231 -2.51 27.47 32.65
CA SER A 231 -1.88 28.68 33.21
C SER A 231 -0.99 28.43 34.43
N PHE A 232 -1.29 27.41 35.24
CA PHE A 232 -0.45 27.06 36.41
C PHE A 232 0.54 25.92 36.15
N VAL A 233 0.49 25.26 34.98
CA VAL A 233 1.35 24.10 34.62
C VAL A 233 2.69 24.54 34.02
N LYS A 234 2.90 25.84 33.78
CA LYS A 234 4.11 26.40 33.14
C LYS A 234 5.44 26.03 33.83
N HIS A 235 5.38 25.64 35.10
CA HIS A 235 6.56 25.28 35.91
C HIS A 235 6.70 23.77 36.17
N MET A 236 5.77 22.96 35.66
CA MET A 236 5.90 21.49 35.76
C MET A 236 6.73 20.96 34.58
N ASN A 237 7.69 20.11 34.86
CA ASN A 237 8.37 19.32 33.86
C ASN A 237 7.78 17.89 33.84
N PRO A 238 6.75 17.62 33.01
CA PRO A 238 6.06 16.34 33.03
C PRO A 238 6.95 15.20 32.56
N PHE A 239 8.01 15.51 31.82
CA PHE A 239 8.92 14.52 31.24
C PHE A 239 10.14 14.20 32.10
N GLU A 240 10.35 14.86 33.23
CA GLU A 240 11.50 14.61 34.09
C GLU A 240 11.56 13.17 34.58
N ARG A 241 10.41 12.62 34.99
CA ARG A 241 10.29 11.21 35.37
C ARG A 241 10.48 10.27 34.19
N TYR A 242 9.90 10.62 33.05
CA TYR A 242 10.05 9.86 31.82
C TYR A 242 11.53 9.68 31.45
N PHE A 243 12.32 10.74 31.42
CA PHE A 243 13.75 10.66 31.09
C PHE A 243 14.57 9.85 32.10
N ASN A 244 14.11 9.76 33.35
CA ASN A 244 14.82 9.01 34.40
C ASN A 244 14.43 7.52 34.44
N MET A 245 13.30 7.10 33.84
CA MET A 245 12.72 5.77 34.01
C MET A 245 12.56 4.99 32.69
N ASP A 246 12.84 5.59 31.57
CA ASP A 246 12.54 5.11 30.21
C ASP A 246 13.06 3.69 29.86
N ASN A 247 14.22 3.28 30.45
CA ASN A 247 14.81 1.96 30.21
C ASN A 247 14.28 0.85 31.14
N ARG A 248 13.55 1.20 32.17
CA ARG A 248 13.09 0.25 33.22
C ARG A 248 11.67 -0.22 32.98
N ILE A 249 10.83 0.64 32.40
CA ILE A 249 9.41 0.38 32.22
C ILE A 249 9.18 -0.39 30.94
N ARG A 250 8.41 -1.45 31.05
CA ARG A 250 8.05 -2.32 29.93
C ARG A 250 6.67 -2.00 29.38
N VAL A 251 6.45 -2.28 28.09
CA VAL A 251 5.15 -2.14 27.45
C VAL A 251 4.05 -2.90 28.20
N SER A 252 4.37 -4.06 28.77
CA SER A 252 3.43 -4.86 29.57
C SER A 252 2.91 -4.13 30.83
N GLU A 253 3.64 -3.14 31.34
CA GLU A 253 3.26 -2.36 32.53
C GLU A 253 2.33 -1.19 32.19
N ILE A 254 2.23 -0.83 30.91
CA ILE A 254 1.35 0.25 30.45
C ILE A 254 -0.08 -0.24 30.40
N LYS A 255 -0.93 0.37 31.22
CA LYS A 255 -2.36 0.07 31.23
C LYS A 255 -3.02 0.74 30.01
N ARG A 256 -3.53 -0.08 29.10
CA ARG A 256 -4.21 0.35 27.86
C ARG A 256 -5.67 -0.09 27.90
N ASP A 257 -6.46 0.64 28.69
CA ASP A 257 -7.87 0.35 28.91
C ASP A 257 -8.70 1.06 27.82
N ARG A 258 -8.58 0.57 26.58
CA ARG A 258 -9.31 1.09 25.42
C ARG A 258 -9.60 0.00 24.40
N GLU A 259 -10.60 0.24 23.58
CA GLU A 259 -10.87 -0.59 22.41
C GLU A 259 -9.84 -0.28 21.30
N PHE A 260 -9.20 -1.32 20.78
CA PHE A 260 -8.21 -1.19 19.72
C PHE A 260 -8.87 -1.07 18.35
N PRO A 261 -8.26 -0.28 17.41
CA PRO A 261 -8.82 -0.06 16.09
C PRO A 261 -8.52 -1.26 15.15
N VAL A 262 -9.29 -2.33 15.29
CA VAL A 262 -9.13 -3.54 14.46
C VAL A 262 -10.20 -3.63 13.39
N ILE A 263 -9.85 -4.28 12.26
CA ILE A 263 -10.75 -4.58 11.16
C ILE A 263 -10.40 -5.94 10.54
N ALA A 264 -11.38 -6.63 9.97
CA ALA A 264 -11.17 -7.90 9.28
C ALA A 264 -10.52 -7.70 7.89
N PRO A 265 -9.74 -8.66 7.38
CA PRO A 265 -9.07 -8.52 6.07
C PRO A 265 -10.03 -8.47 4.89
N ASP A 266 -11.26 -8.94 5.04
CA ASP A 266 -12.32 -8.90 4.02
C ASP A 266 -13.27 -7.71 4.17
N ALA A 267 -13.02 -6.81 5.14
CA ALA A 267 -13.78 -5.58 5.27
C ALA A 267 -13.62 -4.69 4.02
N THR A 268 -14.71 -4.08 3.60
CA THR A 268 -14.78 -3.23 2.41
C THR A 268 -14.14 -1.86 2.65
N LEU A 269 -13.78 -1.17 1.56
CA LEU A 269 -13.29 0.22 1.62
C LEU A 269 -14.28 1.13 2.36
N MET A 270 -15.59 0.94 2.19
CA MET A 270 -16.59 1.76 2.88
C MET A 270 -16.61 1.51 4.40
N GLU A 271 -16.43 0.27 4.83
CA GLU A 271 -16.29 -0.05 6.27
C GLU A 271 -15.03 0.55 6.86
N ILE A 272 -13.92 0.54 6.12
CA ILE A 272 -12.67 1.19 6.52
C ILE A 272 -12.89 2.70 6.70
N ILE A 273 -13.46 3.37 5.69
CA ILE A 273 -13.75 4.80 5.73
C ILE A 273 -14.71 5.12 6.90
N PHE A 274 -15.76 4.33 7.09
CA PHE A 274 -16.69 4.48 8.20
C PHE A 274 -15.98 4.41 9.56
N GLN A 275 -15.16 3.39 9.78
CA GLN A 275 -14.38 3.25 11.01
C GLN A 275 -13.47 4.46 11.25
N MET A 276 -12.76 4.93 10.22
CA MET A 276 -11.84 6.05 10.34
C MET A 276 -12.54 7.38 10.58
N THR A 277 -13.70 7.62 9.96
CA THR A 277 -14.42 8.90 10.07
C THR A 277 -15.29 8.95 11.30
N THR A 278 -16.12 7.93 11.54
CA THR A 278 -17.10 7.91 12.64
C THR A 278 -16.43 7.83 14.01
N TYR A 279 -15.38 7.02 14.12
CA TYR A 279 -14.64 6.84 15.39
C TYR A 279 -13.37 7.68 15.47
N ASN A 280 -13.13 8.58 14.50
CA ASN A 280 -11.94 9.42 14.40
C ASN A 280 -10.62 8.64 14.53
N ARG A 281 -10.55 7.47 13.91
CA ARG A 281 -9.37 6.59 13.94
C ARG A 281 -8.40 7.01 12.85
N HIS A 282 -7.11 7.13 13.18
CA HIS A 282 -6.08 7.51 12.22
C HIS A 282 -5.52 6.30 11.46
N HIS A 283 -5.64 5.13 12.04
CA HIS A 283 -5.22 3.84 11.50
C HIS A 283 -6.16 2.72 11.95
N LEU A 284 -6.10 1.60 11.26
CA LEU A 284 -6.80 0.36 11.58
C LEU A 284 -5.82 -0.81 11.45
N TYR A 285 -5.79 -1.71 12.43
CA TYR A 285 -5.03 -2.95 12.36
C TYR A 285 -5.86 -4.03 11.69
N VAL A 286 -5.32 -4.65 10.64
CA VAL A 286 -5.98 -5.77 9.96
C VAL A 286 -5.62 -7.04 10.70
N VAL A 287 -6.63 -7.68 11.32
CA VAL A 287 -6.45 -8.85 12.19
C VAL A 287 -7.36 -9.97 11.72
N GLU A 288 -6.81 -11.19 11.63
CA GLU A 288 -7.54 -12.42 11.32
C GLU A 288 -7.16 -13.50 12.33
N ASP A 289 -8.14 -14.15 12.93
CA ASP A 289 -7.95 -15.19 13.95
C ASP A 289 -6.98 -14.77 15.09
N GLY A 290 -7.07 -13.50 15.50
CA GLY A 290 -6.22 -12.91 16.53
C GLY A 290 -4.79 -12.61 16.08
N LYS A 291 -4.44 -12.79 14.82
CA LYS A 291 -3.12 -12.48 14.25
C LYS A 291 -3.14 -11.19 13.47
N LEU A 292 -2.11 -10.37 13.68
CA LEU A 292 -1.89 -9.16 12.90
C LEU A 292 -1.43 -9.52 11.48
N LEU A 293 -2.14 -9.03 10.47
CA LEU A 293 -1.78 -9.16 9.06
C LEU A 293 -1.14 -7.88 8.51
N GLY A 294 -1.60 -6.71 8.95
CA GLY A 294 -1.12 -5.43 8.47
C GLY A 294 -1.82 -4.26 9.13
N MET A 295 -1.58 -3.06 8.61
CA MET A 295 -2.21 -1.81 9.07
C MET A 295 -2.66 -1.00 7.86
N ILE A 296 -3.76 -0.26 8.03
CA ILE A 296 -4.25 0.74 7.09
C ILE A 296 -4.24 2.07 7.82
N ASP A 297 -3.49 3.04 7.36
CA ASP A 297 -3.56 4.41 7.81
C ASP A 297 -4.31 5.30 6.81
N ARG A 298 -4.54 6.55 7.16
CA ARG A 298 -5.21 7.52 6.27
C ARG A 298 -4.41 7.78 5.00
N PHE A 299 -3.08 7.72 5.06
CA PHE A 299 -2.21 7.90 3.90
C PHE A 299 -2.32 6.73 2.93
N ALA A 300 -2.46 5.48 3.42
CA ALA A 300 -2.70 4.33 2.56
C ALA A 300 -3.97 4.49 1.69
N ILE A 301 -5.01 5.14 2.23
CA ILE A 301 -6.23 5.45 1.45
C ILE A 301 -5.95 6.56 0.43
N VAL A 302 -5.25 7.64 0.83
CA VAL A 302 -4.88 8.70 -0.08
C VAL A 302 -4.03 8.14 -1.22
N ASP A 303 -2.95 7.45 -0.90
CA ASP A 303 -1.97 6.97 -1.88
C ASP A 303 -2.53 5.87 -2.78
N LYS A 304 -3.18 4.87 -2.18
CA LYS A 304 -3.63 3.68 -2.93
C LYS A 304 -5.00 3.84 -3.58
N ILE A 305 -5.79 4.83 -3.17
CA ILE A 305 -7.14 5.06 -3.68
C ILE A 305 -7.25 6.41 -4.37
N LEU A 306 -7.06 7.53 -3.64
CA LEU A 306 -7.34 8.86 -4.16
C LEU A 306 -6.30 9.33 -5.19
N LEU A 307 -5.02 9.06 -4.95
CA LEU A 307 -3.95 9.45 -5.89
C LEU A 307 -3.79 8.48 -7.05
N THR A 308 -4.46 7.34 -7.03
CA THR A 308 -4.43 6.35 -8.12
C THR A 308 -5.68 6.39 -8.98
N THR A 309 -6.62 7.23 -8.65
CA THR A 309 -7.81 7.58 -9.42
C THR A 309 -7.60 8.95 -10.08
#